data_49f40908c7d471ae9eb5f66eb7493a1b
#
_entry.id   49f40908c7d471ae9eb5f66eb7493a1b
#
_cell.length_a   1.000
_cell.length_b   1.000
_cell.length_c   1.000
_cell.angle_alpha   90.00
_cell.angle_beta   90.00
_cell.angle_gamma   90.00
#
_symmetry.space_group_name_H-M   'P 1'
#
loop_
_entity.id
_entity.type
_entity.pdbx_description
1 polymer ?
#
loop_
_entity_poly.entity_id
_entity_poly.type
_entity_poly.pdbx_seq_one_letter_code
_entity_poly.pdbx_strand_id
1 'polypeptide(L)'
;MRRRTFLAGTAAAALARPAIAQTGKKITFLSWNIVDQAEMFKTWFAEFSKAHGSVDIEWLDKKGPDLPPFYQTQLAAGTPPDVVDLQGGIGVEYAAQGALLDLTPYLAAHPDVKARFNQDYLNNWVWEGKNWLLPFYIAKSLLFYNKPLFQKAGLTGPATSFDELLAQAAKIGSGGEDQTGFLTLNFDWLYWALFRMNNVELLTPDLKQVAFNTPQMLEVVEKFAKATAGTAVNKISWTGRWIEPLGAFASGKVGMLNAHSAAYFFLKGQAAWLNADTLGVAELPGNWSVPTLHGYGISKGTKDPDLAWAFIEFCTAKKQAQAMADSRRILTAYTEVDNVLMARLAKDEPLAHAVLQTQLEHTDKLCGNWPLPNDSRVKDAFWPELQNAVLGRKDAKSAMDEASRKVTRELRRA
;
A
#
# COMPACT_ATOMS: atom_id res chain seq x y z
N MET A 1 -61.18 39.12 -62.60
CA MET A 1 -59.73 39.10 -62.80
C MET A 1 -59.06 39.85 -61.66
N ARG A 2 -58.47 39.13 -60.68
CA ARG A 2 -57.75 39.76 -59.54
C ARG A 2 -56.31 39.23 -59.55
N ARG A 3 -55.38 40.18 -59.79
CA ARG A 3 -53.93 39.94 -59.74
C ARG A 3 -53.48 39.81 -58.29
N ARG A 4 -52.84 38.72 -57.93
CA ARG A 4 -52.17 38.53 -56.66
C ARG A 4 -50.66 38.84 -56.81
N THR A 5 -50.23 39.84 -56.05
CA THR A 5 -48.86 40.30 -55.95
C THR A 5 -48.12 39.36 -55.01
N PHE A 6 -47.02 38.72 -55.45
CA PHE A 6 -46.12 37.93 -54.62
C PHE A 6 -45.07 38.87 -54.02
N LEU A 7 -45.06 38.97 -52.68
CA LEU A 7 -43.97 39.56 -51.94
C LEU A 7 -42.88 38.51 -51.71
N ALA A 8 -41.68 38.68 -52.30
CA ALA A 8 -40.50 37.89 -52.04
C ALA A 8 -39.84 38.38 -50.76
N GLY A 9 -39.98 37.62 -49.69
CA GLY A 9 -39.21 37.82 -48.46
C GLY A 9 -37.84 37.17 -48.56
N THR A 10 -36.76 37.94 -48.58
CA THR A 10 -35.39 37.49 -48.47
C THR A 10 -35.12 37.07 -47.00
N ALA A 11 -35.14 35.77 -46.74
CA ALA A 11 -34.64 35.20 -45.49
C ALA A 11 -33.10 35.25 -45.49
N ALA A 12 -32.53 36.12 -44.65
CA ALA A 12 -31.12 36.12 -44.33
C ALA A 12 -30.82 34.85 -43.49
N ALA A 13 -30.23 33.83 -44.12
CA ALA A 13 -29.69 32.68 -43.42
C ALA A 13 -28.46 33.12 -42.63
N ALA A 14 -28.63 33.35 -41.33
CA ALA A 14 -27.47 33.46 -40.42
C ALA A 14 -26.74 32.12 -40.41
N LEU A 15 -25.58 32.08 -41.05
CA LEU A 15 -24.64 30.96 -40.92
C LEU A 15 -24.21 30.87 -39.46
N ALA A 16 -24.89 30.02 -38.68
CA ALA A 16 -24.40 29.57 -37.39
C ALA A 16 -23.07 28.89 -37.63
N ARG A 17 -21.97 29.57 -37.33
CA ARG A 17 -20.67 28.92 -37.21
C ARG A 17 -20.83 27.78 -36.22
N PRO A 18 -20.43 26.52 -36.54
CA PRO A 18 -20.39 25.49 -35.54
C PRO A 18 -19.46 26.00 -34.44
N ALA A 19 -19.97 26.12 -33.23
CA ALA A 19 -19.12 26.27 -32.07
C ALA A 19 -18.18 25.03 -32.09
N ILE A 20 -16.94 25.24 -32.48
CA ILE A 20 -15.89 24.26 -32.25
C ILE A 20 -15.94 24.11 -30.74
N ALA A 21 -16.53 23.00 -30.28
CA ALA A 21 -16.42 22.59 -28.89
C ALA A 21 -14.90 22.55 -28.64
N GLN A 22 -14.41 23.52 -27.91
CA GLN A 22 -13.06 23.55 -27.43
C GLN A 22 -13.00 22.27 -26.58
N THR A 23 -12.44 21.20 -27.14
CA THR A 23 -12.21 19.95 -26.41
C THR A 23 -11.25 20.33 -25.30
N GLY A 24 -11.80 20.66 -24.15
CA GLY A 24 -11.04 21.03 -22.96
C GLY A 24 -10.06 19.91 -22.65
N LYS A 25 -8.87 20.25 -22.19
CA LYS A 25 -7.91 19.28 -21.70
C LYS A 25 -8.59 18.43 -20.62
N LYS A 26 -8.38 17.12 -20.65
CA LYS A 26 -8.97 16.19 -19.69
C LYS A 26 -7.89 15.27 -19.12
N ILE A 27 -8.00 14.96 -17.83
CA ILE A 27 -7.24 13.91 -17.14
C ILE A 27 -8.22 12.98 -16.44
N THR A 28 -8.06 11.69 -16.65
CA THR A 28 -8.72 10.65 -15.86
C THR A 28 -7.74 10.14 -14.80
N PHE A 29 -8.08 10.29 -13.53
CA PHE A 29 -7.27 9.89 -12.39
C PHE A 29 -7.92 8.75 -11.63
N LEU A 30 -7.23 7.60 -11.54
CA LEU A 30 -7.63 6.44 -10.76
C LEU A 30 -6.83 6.37 -9.46
N SER A 31 -7.52 6.48 -8.33
CA SER A 31 -6.90 6.43 -7.02
C SER A 31 -7.30 5.20 -6.20
N TRP A 32 -6.50 4.90 -5.19
CA TRP A 32 -6.64 3.74 -4.32
C TRP A 32 -7.16 4.14 -2.94
N ASN A 33 -8.50 4.07 -2.76
CA ASN A 33 -9.15 4.21 -1.45
C ASN A 33 -8.80 5.50 -0.69
N ILE A 34 -8.87 6.65 -1.37
CA ILE A 34 -8.59 7.96 -0.79
C ILE A 34 -9.83 8.88 -0.75
N VAL A 35 -11.01 8.31 -0.95
CA VAL A 35 -12.29 9.07 -0.96
C VAL A 35 -12.58 9.79 0.36
N ASP A 36 -12.03 9.32 1.48
CA ASP A 36 -12.09 10.00 2.77
C ASP A 36 -11.36 11.35 2.79
N GLN A 37 -10.52 11.63 1.78
CA GLN A 37 -9.84 12.90 1.55
C GLN A 37 -10.47 13.71 0.40
N ALA A 38 -11.72 13.41 0.04
CA ALA A 38 -12.36 13.95 -1.16
C ALA A 38 -12.33 15.50 -1.24
N GLU A 39 -12.56 16.20 -0.14
CA GLU A 39 -12.57 17.67 -0.14
C GLU A 39 -11.19 18.26 -0.42
N MET A 40 -10.14 17.64 0.09
CA MET A 40 -8.76 18.03 -0.18
C MET A 40 -8.41 17.80 -1.65
N PHE A 41 -8.75 16.62 -2.20
CA PHE A 41 -8.50 16.31 -3.62
C PHE A 41 -9.29 17.19 -4.56
N LYS A 42 -10.56 17.48 -4.29
CA LYS A 42 -11.38 18.44 -5.08
C LYS A 42 -10.73 19.82 -5.12
N THR A 43 -10.18 20.28 -3.99
CA THR A 43 -9.45 21.56 -3.92
C THR A 43 -8.21 21.53 -4.83
N TRP A 44 -7.42 20.45 -4.77
CA TRP A 44 -6.25 20.26 -5.63
C TRP A 44 -6.61 20.23 -7.11
N PHE A 45 -7.68 19.52 -7.46
CA PHE A 45 -8.15 19.46 -8.85
C PHE A 45 -8.58 20.83 -9.37
N ALA A 46 -9.27 21.62 -8.56
CA ALA A 46 -9.65 22.97 -8.93
C ALA A 46 -8.42 23.89 -9.11
N GLU A 47 -7.43 23.81 -8.23
CA GLU A 47 -6.17 24.54 -8.33
C GLU A 47 -5.40 24.15 -9.59
N PHE A 48 -5.23 22.85 -9.84
CA PHE A 48 -4.54 22.33 -11.02
C PHE A 48 -5.26 22.75 -12.31
N SER A 49 -6.57 22.56 -12.38
CA SER A 49 -7.40 22.93 -13.51
C SER A 49 -7.23 24.41 -13.88
N LYS A 50 -7.30 25.28 -12.88
CA LYS A 50 -7.10 26.73 -13.07
C LYS A 50 -5.70 27.06 -13.59
N ALA A 51 -4.66 26.41 -13.08
CA ALA A 51 -3.27 26.67 -13.47
C ALA A 51 -2.96 26.17 -14.89
N HIS A 52 -3.67 25.17 -15.41
CA HIS A 52 -3.36 24.49 -16.68
C HIS A 52 -4.39 24.71 -17.80
N GLY A 53 -5.21 25.79 -17.69
CA GLY A 53 -6.12 26.20 -18.76
C GLY A 53 -7.46 25.46 -18.75
N SER A 54 -8.05 25.27 -17.59
CA SER A 54 -9.36 24.65 -17.37
C SER A 54 -9.38 23.16 -17.75
N VAL A 55 -8.50 22.39 -17.12
CA VAL A 55 -8.45 20.92 -17.25
C VAL A 55 -9.65 20.30 -16.53
N ASP A 56 -10.39 19.44 -17.22
CA ASP A 56 -11.40 18.57 -16.60
C ASP A 56 -10.72 17.36 -15.98
N ILE A 57 -10.93 17.11 -14.68
CA ILE A 57 -10.34 15.98 -13.96
C ILE A 57 -11.45 15.01 -13.57
N GLU A 58 -11.50 13.88 -14.29
CA GLU A 58 -12.36 12.77 -13.95
C GLU A 58 -11.68 11.91 -12.89
N TRP A 59 -12.20 11.93 -11.67
CA TRP A 59 -11.65 11.18 -10.56
C TRP A 59 -12.41 9.88 -10.32
N LEU A 60 -11.69 8.76 -10.38
CA LEU A 60 -12.16 7.41 -10.12
C LEU A 60 -11.44 6.87 -8.88
N ASP A 61 -12.17 6.69 -7.77
CA ASP A 61 -11.61 6.05 -6.57
C ASP A 61 -12.08 4.62 -6.44
N LYS A 62 -11.17 3.68 -6.16
CA LYS A 62 -11.46 2.27 -5.98
C LYS A 62 -10.88 1.76 -4.67
N LYS A 63 -11.62 0.84 -4.03
CA LYS A 63 -11.08 0.10 -2.89
C LYS A 63 -9.93 -0.79 -3.34
N GLY A 64 -9.00 -1.08 -2.43
CA GLY A 64 -7.78 -1.82 -2.73
C GLY A 64 -7.97 -3.06 -3.62
N PRO A 65 -8.83 -4.04 -3.25
CA PRO A 65 -9.06 -5.24 -4.06
C PRO A 65 -9.70 -4.98 -5.42
N ASP A 66 -10.42 -3.86 -5.57
CA ASP A 66 -11.19 -3.56 -6.79
C ASP A 66 -10.36 -2.79 -7.83
N LEU A 67 -9.27 -2.12 -7.43
CA LEU A 67 -8.47 -1.30 -8.34
C LEU A 67 -7.74 -2.11 -9.41
N PRO A 68 -6.97 -3.17 -9.08
CA PRO A 68 -6.24 -3.92 -10.11
C PRO A 68 -7.14 -4.51 -11.19
N PRO A 69 -8.26 -5.22 -10.89
CA PRO A 69 -9.13 -5.76 -11.91
C PRO A 69 -9.84 -4.67 -12.72
N PHE A 70 -10.18 -3.53 -12.10
CA PHE A 70 -10.73 -2.38 -12.82
C PHE A 70 -9.70 -1.82 -13.81
N TYR A 71 -8.47 -1.55 -13.36
CA TYR A 71 -7.42 -1.01 -14.22
C TYR A 71 -7.09 -1.97 -15.38
N GLN A 72 -7.01 -3.27 -15.10
CA GLN A 72 -6.80 -4.30 -16.14
C GLN A 72 -7.92 -4.29 -17.19
N THR A 73 -9.17 -4.11 -16.77
CA THR A 73 -10.32 -4.02 -17.69
C THR A 73 -10.20 -2.77 -18.59
N GLN A 74 -9.79 -1.62 -18.03
CA GLN A 74 -9.61 -0.39 -18.81
C GLN A 74 -8.44 -0.51 -19.80
N LEU A 75 -7.33 -1.17 -19.40
CA LEU A 75 -6.22 -1.47 -20.30
C LEU A 75 -6.66 -2.34 -21.47
N ALA A 76 -7.41 -3.41 -21.20
CA ALA A 76 -7.93 -4.31 -22.23
C ALA A 76 -8.92 -3.62 -23.19
N ALA A 77 -9.70 -2.66 -22.68
CA ALA A 77 -10.63 -1.85 -23.47
C ALA A 77 -9.92 -0.74 -24.30
N GLY A 78 -8.63 -0.51 -24.08
CA GLY A 78 -7.89 0.60 -24.74
C GLY A 78 -8.26 1.99 -24.21
N THR A 79 -8.83 2.07 -23.02
CA THR A 79 -9.27 3.31 -22.37
C THR A 79 -8.71 3.41 -20.93
N PRO A 80 -7.40 3.21 -20.72
CA PRO A 80 -6.83 3.32 -19.38
C PRO A 80 -6.97 4.74 -18.83
N PRO A 81 -7.14 4.93 -17.51
CA PRO A 81 -6.98 6.23 -16.87
C PRO A 81 -5.61 6.82 -17.19
N ASP A 82 -5.51 8.15 -17.34
CA ASP A 82 -4.24 8.81 -17.65
C ASP A 82 -3.22 8.66 -16.52
N VAL A 83 -3.69 8.81 -15.28
CA VAL A 83 -2.88 8.67 -14.06
C VAL A 83 -3.50 7.61 -13.15
N VAL A 84 -2.64 6.80 -12.54
CA VAL A 84 -3.05 5.72 -11.65
C VAL A 84 -2.20 5.70 -10.38
N ASP A 85 -2.85 5.54 -9.22
CA ASP A 85 -2.21 5.24 -7.93
C ASP A 85 -2.02 3.73 -7.80
N LEU A 86 -0.78 3.28 -7.70
CA LEU A 86 -0.42 1.87 -7.60
C LEU A 86 0.40 1.60 -6.34
N GLN A 87 0.16 0.44 -5.77
CA GLN A 87 0.84 -0.02 -4.57
C GLN A 87 1.97 -0.99 -4.89
N GLY A 88 3.13 -0.80 -4.26
CA GLY A 88 4.22 -1.78 -4.17
C GLY A 88 4.55 -2.50 -5.48
N GLY A 89 4.63 -3.83 -5.41
CA GLY A 89 4.99 -4.69 -6.55
C GLY A 89 4.03 -4.63 -7.74
N ILE A 90 2.76 -4.25 -7.52
CA ILE A 90 1.76 -4.09 -8.60
C ILE A 90 2.21 -3.05 -9.63
N GLY A 91 2.91 -1.99 -9.20
CA GLY A 91 3.48 -1.01 -10.12
C GLY A 91 4.48 -1.62 -11.11
N VAL A 92 5.34 -2.52 -10.63
CA VAL A 92 6.30 -3.24 -11.49
C VAL A 92 5.59 -4.22 -12.42
N GLU A 93 4.55 -4.92 -11.97
CA GLU A 93 3.73 -5.80 -12.82
C GLU A 93 3.16 -5.05 -14.03
N TYR A 94 2.55 -3.89 -13.82
CA TYR A 94 1.99 -3.09 -14.92
C TYR A 94 3.07 -2.47 -15.81
N ALA A 95 4.22 -2.10 -15.25
CA ALA A 95 5.38 -1.66 -16.02
C ALA A 95 5.87 -2.76 -16.96
N ALA A 96 6.02 -4.00 -16.45
CA ALA A 96 6.44 -5.16 -17.24
C ALA A 96 5.43 -5.55 -18.33
N GLN A 97 4.14 -5.34 -18.08
CA GLN A 97 3.08 -5.49 -19.09
C GLN A 97 3.09 -4.38 -20.15
N GLY A 98 3.95 -3.37 -20.02
CA GLY A 98 4.00 -2.22 -20.92
C GLY A 98 2.81 -1.27 -20.77
N ALA A 99 2.13 -1.32 -19.62
CA ALA A 99 0.95 -0.50 -19.33
C ALA A 99 1.29 0.91 -18.84
N LEU A 100 2.50 1.12 -18.34
CA LEU A 100 2.95 2.40 -17.78
C LEU A 100 3.94 3.11 -18.71
N LEU A 101 4.03 4.42 -18.52
CA LEU A 101 5.03 5.29 -19.15
C LEU A 101 6.30 5.30 -18.29
N ASP A 102 7.46 5.19 -18.92
CA ASP A 102 8.77 5.39 -18.30
C ASP A 102 8.93 6.84 -17.82
N LEU A 103 9.04 7.05 -16.51
CA LEU A 103 9.20 8.38 -15.91
C LEU A 103 10.67 8.85 -15.85
N THR A 104 11.64 8.00 -16.21
CA THR A 104 13.07 8.34 -16.16
C THR A 104 13.43 9.59 -16.94
N PRO A 105 12.93 9.81 -18.19
CA PRO A 105 13.19 11.03 -18.93
C PRO A 105 12.64 12.29 -18.24
N TYR A 106 11.45 12.20 -17.66
CA TYR A 106 10.84 13.31 -16.91
C TYR A 106 11.65 13.65 -15.66
N LEU A 107 12.06 12.63 -14.89
CA LEU A 107 12.92 12.83 -13.71
C LEU A 107 14.30 13.40 -14.07
N ALA A 108 14.82 13.08 -15.24
CA ALA A 108 16.08 13.66 -15.75
C ALA A 108 15.91 15.14 -16.15
N ALA A 109 14.74 15.49 -16.73
CA ALA A 109 14.41 16.86 -17.10
C ALA A 109 14.03 17.74 -15.88
N HIS A 110 13.55 17.11 -14.77
CA HIS A 110 13.11 17.78 -13.55
C HIS A 110 13.92 17.29 -12.34
N PRO A 111 15.22 17.62 -12.22
CA PRO A 111 16.09 17.14 -11.14
C PRO A 111 15.65 17.60 -9.76
N ASP A 112 14.95 18.73 -9.66
CA ASP A 112 14.35 19.24 -8.44
C ASP A 112 13.20 18.34 -7.95
N VAL A 113 12.39 17.79 -8.86
CA VAL A 113 11.35 16.78 -8.53
C VAL A 113 12.01 15.52 -7.99
N LYS A 114 13.06 15.04 -8.63
CA LYS A 114 13.81 13.86 -8.18
C LYS A 114 14.42 14.07 -6.79
N ALA A 115 15.00 15.24 -6.55
CA ALA A 115 15.72 15.57 -5.32
C ALA A 115 14.80 15.73 -4.09
N ARG A 116 13.51 15.98 -4.29
CA ARG A 116 12.56 16.17 -3.16
C ARG A 116 12.27 14.90 -2.40
N PHE A 117 12.42 13.73 -3.06
CA PHE A 117 12.09 12.43 -2.48
C PHE A 117 13.28 11.76 -1.79
N ASN A 118 12.98 10.98 -0.77
CA ASN A 118 13.90 9.98 -0.26
C ASN A 118 14.20 8.97 -1.39
N GLN A 119 15.48 8.78 -1.70
CA GLN A 119 15.90 8.00 -2.87
C GLN A 119 15.61 6.50 -2.71
N ASP A 120 15.65 5.94 -1.50
CA ASP A 120 15.32 4.53 -1.26
C ASP A 120 13.87 4.25 -1.62
N TYR A 121 12.96 5.17 -1.30
CA TYR A 121 11.55 5.05 -1.65
C TYR A 121 11.29 5.32 -3.14
N LEU A 122 11.93 6.32 -3.73
CA LEU A 122 11.82 6.57 -5.17
C LEU A 122 12.30 5.37 -5.99
N ASN A 123 13.39 4.74 -5.54
CA ASN A 123 13.98 3.59 -6.22
C ASN A 123 13.21 2.27 -6.03
N ASN A 124 12.21 2.24 -5.14
CA ASN A 124 11.40 1.03 -4.92
C ASN A 124 10.64 0.56 -6.17
N TRP A 125 10.39 1.46 -7.13
CA TRP A 125 9.74 1.14 -8.41
C TRP A 125 10.69 1.22 -9.61
N VAL A 126 11.99 1.07 -9.37
CA VAL A 126 12.96 0.89 -10.44
C VAL A 126 12.93 -0.56 -10.91
N TRP A 127 12.57 -0.75 -12.18
CA TRP A 127 12.63 -2.02 -12.86
C TRP A 127 13.27 -1.82 -14.25
N GLU A 128 14.20 -2.70 -14.62
CA GLU A 128 15.04 -2.57 -15.82
C GLU A 128 15.74 -1.19 -15.95
N GLY A 129 16.18 -0.65 -14.83
CA GLY A 129 16.87 0.65 -14.77
C GLY A 129 16.00 1.88 -15.03
N LYS A 130 14.67 1.72 -15.03
CA LYS A 130 13.69 2.78 -15.28
C LYS A 130 12.83 3.04 -14.05
N ASN A 131 12.44 4.30 -13.83
CA ASN A 131 11.48 4.68 -12.82
C ASN A 131 10.06 4.68 -13.41
N TRP A 132 9.11 4.09 -12.67
CA TRP A 132 7.74 3.90 -13.16
C TRP A 132 6.69 4.67 -12.38
N LEU A 133 6.97 5.03 -11.12
CA LEU A 133 6.05 5.78 -10.27
C LEU A 133 6.78 6.88 -9.48
N LEU A 134 6.05 7.96 -9.14
CA LEU A 134 6.47 8.93 -8.14
C LEU A 134 5.86 8.57 -6.78
N PRO A 135 6.62 8.58 -5.68
CA PRO A 135 6.09 8.34 -4.34
C PRO A 135 4.97 9.32 -3.98
N PHE A 136 3.92 8.80 -3.35
CA PHE A 136 2.80 9.60 -2.85
C PHE A 136 2.67 9.51 -1.34
N TYR A 137 2.68 8.31 -0.79
CA TYR A 137 2.86 8.08 0.63
C TYR A 137 3.52 6.72 0.90
N ILE A 138 4.10 6.62 2.09
CA ILE A 138 4.83 5.44 2.51
C ILE A 138 4.40 5.00 3.90
N ALA A 139 4.39 3.69 4.10
CA ALA A 139 4.24 3.03 5.40
C ALA A 139 5.05 1.73 5.39
N LYS A 140 5.26 1.14 6.56
CA LYS A 140 5.77 -0.23 6.70
C LYS A 140 5.05 -0.96 7.82
N SER A 141 5.16 -2.29 7.86
CA SER A 141 4.62 -3.08 8.96
C SER A 141 5.40 -2.84 10.25
N LEU A 142 4.67 -2.68 11.34
CA LEU A 142 5.18 -2.48 12.70
C LEU A 142 4.50 -3.46 13.67
N LEU A 143 5.09 -3.63 14.83
CA LEU A 143 4.51 -4.35 15.96
C LEU A 143 3.94 -3.36 16.97
N PHE A 144 2.61 -3.29 17.06
CA PHE A 144 1.91 -2.60 18.14
C PHE A 144 1.70 -3.57 19.29
N TYR A 145 1.94 -3.15 20.54
CA TYR A 145 1.72 -4.01 21.69
C TYR A 145 1.02 -3.30 22.86
N ASN A 146 0.20 -4.05 23.57
CA ASN A 146 -0.58 -3.58 24.70
C ASN A 146 0.27 -3.70 25.98
N LYS A 147 0.85 -2.59 26.45
CA LYS A 147 1.72 -2.54 27.63
C LYS A 147 1.04 -3.09 28.90
N PRO A 148 -0.22 -2.76 29.24
CA PRO A 148 -0.94 -3.37 30.37
C PRO A 148 -0.99 -4.91 30.30
N LEU A 149 -1.25 -5.51 29.14
CA LEU A 149 -1.25 -6.97 29.00
C LEU A 149 0.16 -7.55 29.13
N PHE A 150 1.18 -6.85 28.64
CA PHE A 150 2.59 -7.22 28.85
C PHE A 150 2.93 -7.22 30.35
N GLN A 151 2.60 -6.15 31.05
CA GLN A 151 2.84 -6.04 32.49
C GLN A 151 2.13 -7.15 33.27
N LYS A 152 0.84 -7.40 33.00
CA LYS A 152 0.06 -8.49 33.60
C LYS A 152 0.71 -9.85 33.34
N ALA A 153 1.30 -10.07 32.18
CA ALA A 153 2.03 -11.28 31.83
C ALA A 153 3.47 -11.30 32.35
N GLY A 154 3.94 -10.27 33.07
CA GLY A 154 5.32 -10.16 33.57
C GLY A 154 6.35 -10.07 32.44
N LEU A 155 6.00 -9.36 31.34
CA LEU A 155 6.88 -9.09 30.20
C LEU A 155 7.36 -7.64 30.27
N THR A 156 8.62 -7.40 29.92
CA THR A 156 9.26 -6.09 30.02
C THR A 156 9.35 -5.33 28.70
N GLY A 157 9.17 -6.01 27.57
CA GLY A 157 9.26 -5.42 26.24
C GLY A 157 8.97 -6.43 25.13
N PRO A 158 8.96 -5.98 23.87
CA PRO A 158 8.72 -6.84 22.70
C PRO A 158 9.83 -7.87 22.53
N ALA A 159 9.48 -8.96 21.88
CA ALA A 159 10.37 -10.10 21.61
C ALA A 159 11.53 -9.73 20.69
N THR A 160 12.67 -10.36 20.89
CA THR A 160 13.89 -10.21 20.07
C THR A 160 14.09 -11.37 19.09
N SER A 161 13.31 -12.46 19.24
CA SER A 161 13.31 -13.63 18.36
C SER A 161 11.88 -14.10 18.06
N PHE A 162 11.74 -14.94 17.01
CA PHE A 162 10.45 -15.53 16.67
C PHE A 162 9.90 -16.44 17.79
N ASP A 163 10.78 -17.27 18.37
CA ASP A 163 10.39 -18.17 19.45
C ASP A 163 9.95 -17.39 20.71
N GLU A 164 10.65 -16.30 21.01
CA GLU A 164 10.25 -15.42 22.10
C GLU A 164 8.90 -14.73 21.81
N LEU A 165 8.66 -14.28 20.55
CA LEU A 165 7.38 -13.71 20.12
C LEU A 165 6.23 -14.69 20.38
N LEU A 166 6.37 -15.95 19.99
CA LEU A 166 5.36 -16.97 20.22
C LEU A 166 5.19 -17.33 21.71
N ALA A 167 6.29 -17.35 22.47
CA ALA A 167 6.26 -17.58 23.91
C ALA A 167 5.54 -16.43 24.65
N GLN A 168 5.84 -15.17 24.32
CA GLN A 168 5.14 -14.00 24.84
C GLN A 168 3.65 -14.04 24.46
N ALA A 169 3.35 -14.38 23.20
CA ALA A 169 1.98 -14.52 22.73
C ALA A 169 1.20 -15.60 23.49
N ALA A 170 1.80 -16.77 23.73
CA ALA A 170 1.18 -17.84 24.51
C ALA A 170 0.91 -17.40 25.96
N LYS A 171 1.88 -16.72 26.58
CA LYS A 171 1.77 -16.23 27.96
C LYS A 171 0.66 -15.20 28.12
N ILE A 172 0.50 -14.28 27.18
CA ILE A 172 -0.59 -13.31 27.16
C ILE A 172 -1.93 -14.01 26.88
N GLY A 173 -1.99 -14.88 25.86
CA GLY A 173 -3.22 -15.58 25.46
C GLY A 173 -3.79 -16.50 26.56
N SER A 174 -2.96 -16.97 27.49
CA SER A 174 -3.41 -17.77 28.66
C SER A 174 -3.90 -16.91 29.85
N GLY A 175 -3.80 -15.59 29.76
CA GLY A 175 -4.06 -14.67 30.87
C GLY A 175 -5.53 -14.37 31.17
N GLY A 176 -6.48 -14.88 30.39
CA GLY A 176 -7.93 -14.70 30.59
C GLY A 176 -8.77 -15.18 29.41
N GLU A 177 -10.08 -15.34 29.66
CA GLU A 177 -11.06 -15.62 28.58
C GLU A 177 -11.03 -14.52 27.51
N ASP A 178 -11.12 -14.91 26.27
CA ASP A 178 -11.08 -14.02 25.09
C ASP A 178 -9.78 -13.26 24.87
N GLN A 179 -8.71 -13.53 25.63
CA GLN A 179 -7.41 -12.93 25.38
C GLN A 179 -6.66 -13.69 24.27
N THR A 180 -5.96 -12.93 23.43
CA THR A 180 -5.08 -13.47 22.38
C THR A 180 -3.72 -12.79 22.46
N GLY A 181 -2.65 -13.56 22.29
CA GLY A 181 -1.30 -13.03 22.40
C GLY A 181 -0.89 -12.21 21.19
N PHE A 182 -1.07 -12.75 19.99
CA PHE A 182 -0.61 -12.13 18.75
C PHE A 182 -1.66 -12.18 17.66
N LEU A 183 -1.70 -11.10 16.90
CA LEU A 183 -2.58 -10.90 15.77
C LEU A 183 -1.80 -10.22 14.64
N THR A 184 -2.03 -10.60 13.41
CA THR A 184 -1.50 -9.89 12.26
C THR A 184 -2.61 -9.59 11.26
N LEU A 185 -2.48 -8.50 10.52
CA LEU A 185 -3.38 -8.22 9.42
C LEU A 185 -3.27 -9.31 8.39
N ASN A 186 -4.42 -9.67 7.85
CA ASN A 186 -4.49 -10.76 6.90
C ASN A 186 -4.22 -10.28 5.47
N PHE A 187 -3.05 -9.71 5.27
CA PHE A 187 -2.45 -9.54 3.96
C PHE A 187 -1.21 -10.43 3.90
N ASP A 188 -1.13 -11.27 2.87
CA ASP A 188 -0.01 -12.18 2.65
C ASP A 188 1.35 -11.47 2.78
N TRP A 189 1.48 -10.28 2.22
CA TRP A 189 2.70 -9.49 2.28
C TRP A 189 3.16 -9.13 3.71
N LEU A 190 2.27 -9.08 4.72
CA LEU A 190 2.67 -8.83 6.11
C LEU A 190 3.42 -10.00 6.75
N TYR A 191 3.23 -11.22 6.25
CA TYR A 191 3.89 -12.41 6.80
C TYR A 191 5.32 -12.60 6.28
N TRP A 192 5.72 -11.95 5.21
CA TRP A 192 7.07 -12.08 4.68
C TRP A 192 8.15 -11.69 5.69
N ALA A 193 7.92 -10.64 6.49
CA ALA A 193 8.83 -10.26 7.56
C ALA A 193 8.99 -11.37 8.61
N LEU A 194 7.93 -12.12 8.89
CA LEU A 194 7.96 -13.24 9.85
C LEU A 194 8.83 -14.41 9.35
N PHE A 195 8.90 -14.62 8.04
CA PHE A 195 9.81 -15.63 7.49
C PHE A 195 11.26 -15.14 7.45
N ARG A 196 11.46 -13.87 7.11
CA ARG A 196 12.79 -13.25 7.09
C ARG A 196 13.48 -13.26 8.45
N MET A 197 12.76 -13.00 9.54
CA MET A 197 13.34 -13.08 10.89
C MET A 197 13.78 -14.48 11.28
N ASN A 198 13.31 -15.50 10.57
CA ASN A 198 13.75 -16.90 10.72
C ASN A 198 14.77 -17.32 9.64
N ASN A 199 15.40 -16.39 8.92
CA ASN A 199 16.34 -16.61 7.83
C ASN A 199 15.77 -17.49 6.70
N VAL A 200 14.45 -17.40 6.45
CA VAL A 200 13.80 -18.04 5.32
C VAL A 200 13.68 -17.04 4.18
N GLU A 201 14.33 -17.37 3.07
CA GLU A 201 14.16 -16.69 1.80
C GLU A 201 13.00 -17.33 1.03
N LEU A 202 12.14 -16.52 0.43
CA LEU A 202 11.02 -17.03 -0.35
C LEU A 202 11.42 -17.33 -1.79
N LEU A 203 12.27 -16.49 -2.35
CA LEU A 203 12.84 -16.66 -3.69
C LEU A 203 14.36 -16.53 -3.63
N THR A 204 15.03 -17.06 -4.63
CA THR A 204 16.47 -16.83 -4.84
C THR A 204 16.75 -15.35 -5.12
N PRO A 205 17.97 -14.83 -4.89
CA PRO A 205 18.32 -13.42 -5.11
C PRO A 205 18.07 -12.93 -6.55
N ASP A 206 18.17 -13.84 -7.54
CA ASP A 206 17.85 -13.55 -8.94
C ASP A 206 16.35 -13.64 -9.27
N LEU A 207 15.52 -13.94 -8.26
CA LEU A 207 14.05 -14.08 -8.33
C LEU A 207 13.56 -15.20 -9.27
N LYS A 208 14.43 -16.14 -9.68
CA LYS A 208 14.07 -17.16 -10.69
C LYS A 208 13.62 -18.47 -10.10
N GLN A 209 13.92 -18.73 -8.83
CA GLN A 209 13.64 -20.02 -8.20
C GLN A 209 13.03 -19.84 -6.80
N VAL A 210 12.27 -20.85 -6.40
CA VAL A 210 11.78 -20.99 -5.03
C VAL A 210 12.97 -21.31 -4.10
N ALA A 211 13.05 -20.58 -2.97
CA ALA A 211 14.05 -20.79 -1.94
C ALA A 211 13.45 -21.24 -0.59
N PHE A 212 12.13 -21.17 -0.43
CA PHE A 212 11.47 -21.40 0.86
C PHE A 212 11.23 -22.87 1.24
N ASN A 213 11.27 -23.81 0.30
CA ASN A 213 10.95 -25.21 0.60
C ASN A 213 12.12 -25.91 1.33
N THR A 214 12.34 -25.53 2.57
CA THR A 214 13.44 -25.93 3.42
C THR A 214 12.94 -26.49 4.76
N PRO A 215 13.73 -27.32 5.46
CA PRO A 215 13.38 -27.79 6.82
C PRO A 215 13.06 -26.63 7.77
N GLN A 216 13.77 -25.51 7.65
CA GLN A 216 13.55 -24.31 8.48
C GLN A 216 12.18 -23.68 8.22
N MET A 217 11.74 -23.57 6.98
CA MET A 217 10.40 -23.11 6.66
C MET A 217 9.33 -24.03 7.26
N LEU A 218 9.53 -25.35 7.17
CA LEU A 218 8.60 -26.31 7.76
C LEU A 218 8.47 -26.09 9.26
N GLU A 219 9.58 -25.92 9.97
CA GLU A 219 9.59 -25.62 11.41
C GLU A 219 8.81 -24.33 11.73
N VAL A 220 9.01 -23.25 10.97
CA VAL A 220 8.30 -21.98 11.15
C VAL A 220 6.79 -22.17 10.95
N VAL A 221 6.39 -22.86 9.89
CA VAL A 221 4.97 -23.12 9.60
C VAL A 221 4.33 -24.00 10.68
N GLU A 222 5.01 -25.04 11.16
CA GLU A 222 4.52 -25.89 12.24
C GLU A 222 4.37 -25.13 13.56
N LYS A 223 5.33 -24.26 13.90
CA LYS A 223 5.22 -23.36 15.08
C LYS A 223 4.03 -22.43 14.97
N PHE A 224 3.78 -21.84 13.82
CA PHE A 224 2.59 -21.03 13.59
C PHE A 224 1.30 -21.82 13.69
N ALA A 225 1.25 -23.00 13.06
CA ALA A 225 0.07 -23.88 13.14
C ALA A 225 -0.25 -24.25 14.60
N LYS A 226 0.74 -24.64 15.37
CA LYS A 226 0.60 -24.94 16.80
C LYS A 226 0.11 -23.72 17.60
N ALA A 227 0.70 -22.55 17.38
CA ALA A 227 0.32 -21.31 18.05
C ALA A 227 -1.13 -20.86 17.68
N THR A 228 -1.53 -21.09 16.43
CA THR A 228 -2.88 -20.78 15.92
C THR A 228 -3.94 -21.78 16.43
N ALA A 229 -3.57 -23.03 16.68
CA ALA A 229 -4.47 -24.02 17.28
C ALA A 229 -4.81 -23.69 18.75
N GLY A 230 -3.92 -22.96 19.44
CA GLY A 230 -4.11 -22.46 20.82
C GLY A 230 -4.66 -21.04 20.87
N THR A 231 -4.28 -20.31 21.92
CA THR A 231 -4.66 -18.91 22.17
C THR A 231 -3.54 -17.91 21.83
N ALA A 232 -2.36 -18.39 21.42
CA ALA A 232 -1.22 -17.54 21.17
C ALA A 232 -1.42 -16.66 19.92
N VAL A 233 -1.88 -17.24 18.81
CA VAL A 233 -2.14 -16.51 17.55
C VAL A 233 -3.63 -16.59 17.20
N ASN A 234 -4.25 -15.45 17.00
CA ASN A 234 -5.68 -15.38 16.67
C ASN A 234 -5.94 -15.86 15.24
N LYS A 235 -6.92 -16.78 15.07
CA LYS A 235 -7.31 -17.33 13.76
C LYS A 235 -7.82 -16.28 12.78
N ILE A 236 -8.30 -15.13 13.25
CA ILE A 236 -8.72 -14.02 12.40
C ILE A 236 -7.57 -13.50 11.53
N SER A 237 -6.33 -13.67 11.96
CA SER A 237 -5.11 -13.38 11.19
C SER A 237 -5.06 -14.10 9.84
N TRP A 238 -5.84 -15.17 9.66
CA TRP A 238 -5.79 -16.04 8.49
C TRP A 238 -7.07 -15.99 7.64
N THR A 239 -7.92 -14.97 7.81
CA THR A 239 -9.25 -14.94 7.20
C THR A 239 -9.42 -14.03 5.98
N GLY A 240 -8.44 -13.24 5.58
CA GLY A 240 -8.56 -12.28 4.47
C GLY A 240 -9.28 -10.98 4.85
N ARG A 241 -9.34 -10.64 6.15
CA ARG A 241 -10.10 -9.50 6.63
C ARG A 241 -9.18 -8.41 7.19
N TRP A 242 -9.56 -7.16 6.93
CA TRP A 242 -8.79 -6.00 7.35
C TRP A 242 -9.33 -5.35 8.63
N ILE A 243 -10.63 -5.07 8.68
CA ILE A 243 -11.24 -4.30 9.77
C ILE A 243 -11.30 -5.12 11.07
N GLU A 244 -11.62 -6.40 10.99
CA GLU A 244 -11.81 -7.27 12.14
C GLU A 244 -10.52 -7.45 12.97
N PRO A 245 -9.34 -7.65 12.38
CA PRO A 245 -8.08 -7.66 13.14
C PRO A 245 -7.81 -6.35 13.87
N LEU A 246 -8.05 -5.21 13.21
CA LEU A 246 -7.88 -3.90 13.87
C LEU A 246 -8.88 -3.70 15.01
N GLY A 247 -10.16 -4.07 14.79
CA GLY A 247 -11.20 -4.02 15.81
C GLY A 247 -10.90 -4.94 16.99
N ALA A 248 -10.38 -6.15 16.74
CA ALA A 248 -9.98 -7.07 17.78
C ALA A 248 -8.86 -6.48 18.66
N PHE A 249 -7.84 -5.86 18.09
CA PHE A 249 -6.81 -5.18 18.88
C PHE A 249 -7.36 -3.95 19.60
N ALA A 250 -8.22 -3.16 18.95
CA ALA A 250 -8.85 -2.00 19.57
C ALA A 250 -9.70 -2.35 20.79
N SER A 251 -10.20 -3.59 20.90
CA SER A 251 -10.93 -4.07 22.11
C SER A 251 -10.07 -4.13 23.38
N GLY A 252 -8.73 -4.07 23.26
CA GLY A 252 -7.80 -4.19 24.38
C GLY A 252 -7.54 -5.63 24.86
N LYS A 253 -8.07 -6.65 24.16
CA LYS A 253 -7.94 -8.07 24.52
C LYS A 253 -6.81 -8.80 23.77
N VAL A 254 -6.08 -8.10 22.91
CA VAL A 254 -4.97 -8.64 22.11
C VAL A 254 -3.65 -8.03 22.58
N GLY A 255 -2.66 -8.88 22.83
CA GLY A 255 -1.34 -8.46 23.33
C GLY A 255 -0.52 -7.73 22.29
N MET A 256 -0.45 -8.26 21.07
CA MET A 256 0.39 -7.75 20.00
C MET A 256 -0.35 -7.77 18.64
N LEU A 257 -0.17 -6.72 17.85
CA LEU A 257 -0.70 -6.60 16.51
C LEU A 257 0.44 -6.25 15.53
N ASN A 258 0.68 -7.09 14.53
CA ASN A 258 1.48 -6.73 13.37
C ASN A 258 0.59 -6.08 12.31
N ALA A 259 0.83 -4.80 12.03
CA ALA A 259 0.07 -4.03 11.05
C ALA A 259 0.95 -2.93 10.46
N HIS A 260 0.55 -2.34 9.32
CA HIS A 260 1.25 -1.16 8.81
C HIS A 260 1.09 0.05 9.75
N SER A 261 2.06 0.97 9.72
CA SER A 261 2.11 2.14 10.61
C SER A 261 0.83 3.00 10.57
N ALA A 262 0.19 3.15 9.41
CA ALA A 262 -1.05 3.90 9.27
C ALA A 262 -2.25 3.28 10.05
N ALA A 263 -2.17 2.01 10.48
CA ALA A 263 -3.17 1.39 11.35
C ALA A 263 -3.31 2.13 12.69
N TYR A 264 -2.24 2.81 13.16
CA TYR A 264 -2.28 3.61 14.38
C TYR A 264 -3.42 4.63 14.39
N PHE A 265 -3.67 5.30 13.28
CA PHE A 265 -4.71 6.35 13.22
C PHE A 265 -6.12 5.78 13.27
N PHE A 266 -6.33 4.59 12.70
CA PHE A 266 -7.56 3.84 12.89
C PHE A 266 -7.73 3.45 14.37
N LEU A 267 -6.70 2.87 14.97
CA LEU A 267 -6.71 2.45 16.39
C LEU A 267 -6.94 3.62 17.32
N LYS A 268 -6.32 4.78 17.09
CA LYS A 268 -6.51 6.00 17.89
C LYS A 268 -7.98 6.44 17.94
N GLY A 269 -8.73 6.23 16.85
CA GLY A 269 -10.16 6.57 16.78
C GLY A 269 -11.11 5.52 17.39
N GLN A 270 -10.65 4.29 17.59
CA GLN A 270 -11.49 3.16 18.00
C GLN A 270 -11.17 2.61 19.40
N ALA A 271 -9.93 2.72 19.84
CA ALA A 271 -9.44 2.11 21.06
C ALA A 271 -9.40 3.13 22.22
N ALA A 272 -10.40 3.10 23.08
CA ALA A 272 -10.50 4.03 24.23
C ALA A 272 -9.32 3.89 25.23
N TRP A 273 -8.66 2.71 25.27
CA TRP A 273 -7.52 2.43 26.14
C TRP A 273 -6.18 2.98 25.59
N LEU A 274 -6.13 3.39 24.32
CA LEU A 274 -4.90 3.68 23.61
C LEU A 274 -4.37 5.08 23.94
N ASN A 275 -3.21 5.13 24.57
CA ASN A 275 -2.43 6.35 24.83
C ASN A 275 -0.93 5.99 24.94
N ALA A 276 -0.08 6.96 25.24
CA ALA A 276 1.38 6.76 25.31
C ALA A 276 1.82 5.80 26.42
N ASP A 277 1.05 5.68 27.51
CA ASP A 277 1.38 4.78 28.63
C ASP A 277 0.95 3.34 28.35
N THR A 278 -0.05 3.14 27.48
CA THR A 278 -0.70 1.85 27.27
C THR A 278 -0.35 1.19 25.93
N LEU A 279 -0.03 1.96 24.89
CA LEU A 279 0.43 1.43 23.61
C LEU A 279 1.95 1.51 23.49
N GLY A 280 2.57 0.39 23.10
CA GLY A 280 3.95 0.37 22.62
C GLY A 280 4.00 0.13 21.12
N VAL A 281 5.06 0.61 20.50
CA VAL A 281 5.38 0.36 19.10
C VAL A 281 6.83 -0.13 19.00
N ALA A 282 7.06 -1.09 18.11
CA ALA A 282 8.37 -1.65 17.81
C ALA A 282 8.38 -2.23 16.39
N GLU A 283 9.53 -2.68 15.95
CA GLU A 283 9.63 -3.56 14.80
C GLU A 283 9.46 -5.04 15.20
N LEU A 284 9.23 -5.91 14.22
CA LEU A 284 9.30 -7.35 14.45
C LEU A 284 10.73 -7.79 14.78
N PRO A 285 10.93 -8.94 15.43
CA PRO A 285 12.28 -9.46 15.71
C PRO A 285 13.18 -9.44 14.49
N GLY A 286 14.43 -9.01 14.66
CA GLY A 286 15.38 -8.83 13.57
C GLY A 286 15.16 -7.59 12.71
N ASN A 287 14.19 -6.73 13.07
CA ASN A 287 13.86 -5.44 12.44
C ASN A 287 13.34 -5.57 10.99
N TRP A 288 12.83 -6.75 10.62
CA TRP A 288 12.25 -6.97 9.31
C TRP A 288 10.87 -6.35 9.19
N SER A 289 10.60 -5.70 8.05
CA SER A 289 9.33 -5.05 7.78
C SER A 289 8.91 -5.26 6.33
N VAL A 290 7.62 -5.14 6.08
CA VAL A 290 7.06 -5.15 4.72
C VAL A 290 6.61 -3.72 4.38
N PRO A 291 7.08 -3.13 3.27
CA PRO A 291 6.70 -1.79 2.89
C PRO A 291 5.27 -1.76 2.32
N THR A 292 4.58 -0.66 2.61
CA THR A 292 3.33 -0.25 1.95
C THR A 292 3.59 1.08 1.30
N LEU A 293 3.91 1.04 0.02
CA LEU A 293 4.29 2.22 -0.74
C LEU A 293 3.23 2.46 -1.82
N HIS A 294 2.76 3.70 -1.91
CA HIS A 294 1.87 4.16 -2.96
C HIS A 294 2.57 5.21 -3.82
N GLY A 295 2.38 5.10 -5.10
CA GLY A 295 2.94 6.04 -6.06
C GLY A 295 2.05 6.27 -7.26
N TYR A 296 2.20 7.42 -7.88
CA TYR A 296 1.48 7.78 -9.09
C TYR A 296 2.28 7.38 -10.33
N GLY A 297 1.66 6.58 -11.19
CA GLY A 297 2.14 6.24 -12.52
C GLY A 297 1.29 6.89 -13.60
N ILE A 298 1.86 6.99 -14.80
CA ILE A 298 1.17 7.46 -15.99
C ILE A 298 0.92 6.26 -16.90
N SER A 299 -0.31 6.08 -17.36
CA SER A 299 -0.63 5.00 -18.30
C SER A 299 -0.04 5.29 -19.68
N LYS A 300 0.55 4.28 -20.32
CA LYS A 300 1.18 4.42 -21.66
C LYS A 300 0.20 4.87 -22.73
N GLY A 301 -1.09 4.64 -22.57
CA GLY A 301 -2.15 5.04 -23.49
C GLY A 301 -2.65 6.47 -23.34
N THR A 302 -2.12 7.28 -22.41
CA THR A 302 -2.54 8.69 -22.24
C THR A 302 -2.27 9.50 -23.50
N LYS A 303 -3.20 10.41 -23.82
CA LYS A 303 -3.11 11.28 -25.00
C LYS A 303 -2.22 12.49 -24.78
N ASP A 304 -2.07 12.93 -23.54
CA ASP A 304 -1.27 14.09 -23.15
C ASP A 304 -0.35 13.70 -21.96
N PRO A 305 0.77 13.01 -22.23
CA PRO A 305 1.69 12.55 -21.19
C PRO A 305 2.33 13.70 -20.43
N ASP A 306 2.54 14.86 -21.05
CA ASP A 306 3.13 16.02 -20.39
C ASP A 306 2.14 16.64 -19.39
N LEU A 307 0.85 16.68 -19.74
CA LEU A 307 -0.18 17.11 -18.79
C LEU A 307 -0.35 16.10 -17.63
N ALA A 308 -0.27 14.81 -17.91
CA ALA A 308 -0.32 13.77 -16.87
C ALA A 308 0.92 13.86 -15.95
N TRP A 309 2.11 14.14 -16.49
CA TRP A 309 3.30 14.43 -15.70
C TRP A 309 3.10 15.67 -14.82
N ALA A 310 2.66 16.78 -15.39
CA ALA A 310 2.40 17.99 -14.63
C ALA A 310 1.40 17.74 -13.48
N PHE A 311 0.41 16.86 -13.69
CA PHE A 311 -0.57 16.50 -12.66
C PHE A 311 0.07 15.69 -11.51
N ILE A 312 0.87 14.65 -11.80
CA ILE A 312 1.53 13.89 -10.72
C ILE A 312 2.61 14.71 -10.01
N GLU A 313 3.34 15.56 -10.73
CA GLU A 313 4.28 16.51 -10.16
C GLU A 313 3.60 17.49 -9.21
N PHE A 314 2.43 18.02 -9.60
CA PHE A 314 1.59 18.89 -8.77
C PHE A 314 1.08 18.14 -7.54
N CYS A 315 0.51 16.94 -7.70
CA CYS A 315 -0.02 16.15 -6.58
C CYS A 315 1.03 15.73 -5.55
N THR A 316 2.30 15.66 -5.96
CA THR A 316 3.44 15.34 -5.11
C THR A 316 4.29 16.56 -4.72
N ALA A 317 3.83 17.79 -5.04
CA ALA A 317 4.53 19.01 -4.68
C ALA A 317 4.45 19.27 -3.16
N LYS A 318 5.34 20.14 -2.66
CA LYS A 318 5.50 20.42 -1.22
C LYS A 318 4.16 20.76 -0.53
N LYS A 319 3.33 21.60 -1.13
CA LYS A 319 2.03 22.01 -0.58
C LYS A 319 1.10 20.81 -0.41
N GLN A 320 1.00 19.96 -1.43
CA GLN A 320 0.14 18.78 -1.44
C GLN A 320 0.65 17.70 -0.50
N ALA A 321 1.96 17.44 -0.52
CA ALA A 321 2.60 16.53 0.42
C ALA A 321 2.38 16.99 1.87
N GLN A 322 2.54 18.29 2.18
CA GLN A 322 2.25 18.83 3.50
C GLN A 322 0.79 18.65 3.91
N ALA A 323 -0.16 18.87 3.00
CA ALA A 323 -1.58 18.67 3.27
C ALA A 323 -1.90 17.19 3.59
N MET A 324 -1.30 16.25 2.86
CA MET A 324 -1.42 14.82 3.16
C MET A 324 -0.81 14.45 4.51
N ALA A 325 0.41 14.92 4.78
CA ALA A 325 1.10 14.68 6.04
C ALA A 325 0.29 15.23 7.24
N ASP A 326 -0.29 16.41 7.09
CA ASP A 326 -1.10 17.05 8.14
C ASP A 326 -2.45 16.35 8.34
N SER A 327 -3.11 15.95 7.26
CA SER A 327 -4.42 15.30 7.30
C SER A 327 -4.34 13.89 7.86
N ARG A 328 -3.39 13.10 7.40
CA ARG A 328 -3.30 11.67 7.71
C ARG A 328 -2.21 11.28 8.72
N ARG A 329 -1.31 12.19 9.09
CA ARG A 329 -0.10 11.90 9.90
C ARG A 329 0.70 10.74 9.29
N ILE A 330 0.92 10.80 7.97
CA ILE A 330 1.69 9.80 7.22
C ILE A 330 2.93 10.44 6.61
N LEU A 331 3.94 9.62 6.36
CA LEU A 331 5.11 10.04 5.59
C LEU A 331 4.79 10.02 4.10
N THR A 332 5.30 11.01 3.38
CA THR A 332 5.01 11.27 1.97
C THR A 332 6.17 10.92 1.04
N ALA A 333 7.28 10.44 1.61
CA ALA A 333 8.58 10.33 0.95
C ALA A 333 9.20 11.69 0.52
N TYR A 334 8.50 12.81 0.68
CA TYR A 334 9.05 14.15 0.48
C TYR A 334 9.87 14.54 1.71
N THR A 335 11.19 14.44 1.62
CA THR A 335 12.11 14.50 2.78
C THR A 335 11.91 15.74 3.65
N GLU A 336 11.78 16.94 3.06
CA GLU A 336 11.60 18.17 3.83
C GLU A 336 10.26 18.20 4.56
N VAL A 337 9.17 17.74 3.91
CA VAL A 337 7.84 17.69 4.51
C VAL A 337 7.80 16.69 5.66
N ASP A 338 8.38 15.52 5.45
CA ASP A 338 8.43 14.48 6.47
C ASP A 338 9.22 14.92 7.69
N ASN A 339 10.35 15.64 7.52
CA ASN A 339 11.12 16.22 8.61
C ASN A 339 10.31 17.26 9.42
N VAL A 340 9.54 18.12 8.75
CA VAL A 340 8.66 19.11 9.41
C VAL A 340 7.55 18.41 10.19
N LEU A 341 6.91 17.37 9.60
CA LEU A 341 5.91 16.57 10.29
C LEU A 341 6.48 15.94 11.56
N MET A 342 7.64 15.27 11.45
CA MET A 342 8.29 14.59 12.56
C MET A 342 8.65 15.57 13.70
N ALA A 343 9.21 16.73 13.39
CA ALA A 343 9.54 17.75 14.40
C ALA A 343 8.28 18.26 15.14
N ARG A 344 7.16 18.43 14.44
CA ARG A 344 5.87 18.82 15.05
C ARG A 344 5.31 17.71 15.93
N LEU A 345 5.26 16.47 15.42
CA LEU A 345 4.71 15.35 16.19
C LEU A 345 5.51 15.04 17.44
N ALA A 346 6.83 15.20 17.42
CA ALA A 346 7.66 15.03 18.61
C ALA A 346 7.21 15.92 19.76
N LYS A 347 6.68 17.12 19.47
CA LYS A 347 6.19 18.09 20.46
C LYS A 347 4.72 17.87 20.81
N ASP A 348 3.87 17.69 19.79
CA ASP A 348 2.41 17.81 19.93
C ASP A 348 1.71 16.45 20.09
N GLU A 349 2.27 15.38 19.49
CA GLU A 349 1.70 14.01 19.45
C GLU A 349 2.82 12.97 19.62
N PRO A 350 3.44 12.82 20.81
CA PRO A 350 4.62 11.95 21.01
C PRO A 350 4.43 10.49 20.58
N LEU A 351 3.20 9.94 20.75
CA LEU A 351 2.91 8.57 20.34
C LEU A 351 2.86 8.43 18.80
N ALA A 352 2.27 9.40 18.09
CA ALA A 352 2.30 9.44 16.64
C ALA A 352 3.74 9.59 16.12
N HIS A 353 4.55 10.44 16.78
CA HIS A 353 5.97 10.57 16.50
C HIS A 353 6.70 9.22 16.65
N ALA A 354 6.49 8.50 17.77
CA ALA A 354 7.12 7.21 18.00
C ALA A 354 6.77 6.18 16.91
N VAL A 355 5.50 6.15 16.46
CA VAL A 355 5.07 5.28 15.36
C VAL A 355 5.81 5.59 14.06
N LEU A 356 5.87 6.88 13.67
CA LEU A 356 6.53 7.28 12.43
C LEU A 356 8.06 7.22 12.55
N GLN A 357 8.62 7.44 13.74
CA GLN A 357 10.06 7.26 13.99
C GLN A 357 10.46 5.79 13.78
N THR A 358 9.70 4.84 14.37
CA THR A 358 9.93 3.41 14.16
C THR A 358 9.77 3.02 12.68
N GLN A 359 8.89 3.70 11.93
CA GLN A 359 8.76 3.49 10.49
C GLN A 359 10.02 3.90 9.71
N LEU A 360 10.75 4.91 10.15
CA LEU A 360 11.97 5.39 9.50
C LEU A 360 13.23 4.58 9.85
N GLU A 361 13.15 3.73 10.88
CA GLU A 361 14.26 2.87 11.29
C GLU A 361 14.40 1.67 10.34
N HIS A 362 15.61 1.14 10.17
CA HIS A 362 15.93 -0.09 9.45
C HIS A 362 15.25 -0.23 8.08
N THR A 363 15.25 0.83 7.27
CA THR A 363 14.71 0.81 5.90
C THR A 363 15.50 -0.11 4.95
N ASP A 364 16.70 -0.52 5.35
CA ASP A 364 17.52 -1.55 4.70
C ASP A 364 16.99 -2.99 4.90
N LYS A 365 16.03 -3.19 5.83
CA LYS A 365 15.41 -4.50 6.14
C LYS A 365 13.95 -4.61 5.67
N LEU A 366 13.66 -4.03 4.52
CA LEU A 366 12.36 -4.20 3.87
C LEU A 366 12.33 -5.50 3.05
N CYS A 367 11.18 -6.19 3.04
CA CYS A 367 11.00 -7.46 2.32
C CYS A 367 9.56 -7.61 1.79
N GLY A 368 9.37 -8.58 0.89
CA GLY A 368 8.04 -8.96 0.39
C GLY A 368 7.54 -8.20 -0.83
N ASN A 369 8.24 -7.16 -1.26
CA ASN A 369 8.00 -6.53 -2.57
C ASN A 369 9.13 -6.91 -3.51
N TRP A 370 8.83 -7.74 -4.50
CA TRP A 370 9.80 -8.14 -5.50
C TRP A 370 9.53 -7.39 -6.82
N PRO A 371 10.56 -6.97 -7.54
CA PRO A 371 10.40 -6.41 -8.88
C PRO A 371 10.13 -7.54 -9.89
N LEU A 372 9.03 -8.25 -9.71
CA LEU A 372 8.59 -9.35 -10.56
C LEU A 372 7.44 -8.93 -11.47
N PRO A 373 7.47 -9.28 -12.76
CA PRO A 373 6.36 -9.03 -13.69
C PRO A 373 5.03 -9.70 -13.30
N ASN A 374 5.07 -10.68 -12.42
CA ASN A 374 3.92 -11.47 -11.97
C ASN A 374 3.90 -11.68 -10.45
N ASP A 375 4.36 -10.69 -9.68
CA ASP A 375 4.44 -10.72 -8.20
C ASP A 375 3.12 -11.16 -7.56
N SER A 376 1.98 -10.61 -8.00
CA SER A 376 0.66 -10.98 -7.48
C SER A 376 0.35 -12.47 -7.68
N ARG A 377 0.67 -13.05 -8.84
CA ARG A 377 0.43 -14.47 -9.12
C ARG A 377 1.31 -15.38 -8.27
N VAL A 378 2.56 -14.96 -8.03
CA VAL A 378 3.49 -15.68 -7.14
C VAL A 378 2.94 -15.71 -5.72
N LYS A 379 2.46 -14.58 -5.20
CA LYS A 379 1.84 -14.47 -3.88
C LYS A 379 0.54 -15.29 -3.78
N ASP A 380 -0.32 -15.20 -4.78
CA ASP A 380 -1.57 -15.98 -4.86
C ASP A 380 -1.32 -17.50 -4.96
N ALA A 381 -0.19 -17.91 -5.51
CA ALA A 381 0.19 -19.31 -5.56
C ALA A 381 0.69 -19.83 -4.20
N PHE A 382 1.31 -18.97 -3.39
CA PHE A 382 1.89 -19.30 -2.08
C PHE A 382 0.85 -19.23 -0.95
N TRP A 383 0.13 -18.11 -0.85
CA TRP A 383 -0.71 -17.77 0.29
C TRP A 383 -1.74 -18.82 0.71
N PRO A 384 -2.56 -19.39 -0.20
CA PRO A 384 -3.57 -20.37 0.18
C PRO A 384 -2.98 -21.64 0.80
N GLU A 385 -1.78 -22.04 0.39
CA GLU A 385 -1.11 -23.22 0.93
C GLU A 385 -0.59 -22.95 2.34
N LEU A 386 0.02 -21.79 2.58
CA LEU A 386 0.38 -21.37 3.93
C LEU A 386 -0.86 -21.31 4.85
N GLN A 387 -1.95 -20.72 4.38
CA GLN A 387 -3.21 -20.65 5.11
C GLN A 387 -3.75 -22.04 5.46
N ASN A 388 -3.70 -22.98 4.53
CA ASN A 388 -4.13 -24.36 4.78
C ASN A 388 -3.29 -25.04 5.86
N ALA A 389 -1.97 -24.82 5.85
CA ALA A 389 -1.08 -25.40 6.85
C ALA A 389 -1.32 -24.80 8.25
N VAL A 390 -1.37 -23.46 8.37
CA VAL A 390 -1.52 -22.81 9.69
C VAL A 390 -2.90 -22.99 10.30
N LEU A 391 -3.93 -23.25 9.48
CA LEU A 391 -5.30 -23.60 9.95
C LEU A 391 -5.48 -25.10 10.17
N GLY A 392 -4.44 -25.92 10.02
CA GLY A 392 -4.49 -27.38 10.21
C GLY A 392 -5.32 -28.14 9.18
N ARG A 393 -5.57 -27.56 8.01
CA ARG A 393 -6.28 -28.20 6.90
C ARG A 393 -5.39 -29.12 6.06
N LYS A 394 -4.07 -28.88 6.11
CA LYS A 394 -3.03 -29.63 5.44
C LYS A 394 -1.79 -29.65 6.35
N ASP A 395 -1.00 -30.73 6.33
CA ASP A 395 0.28 -30.73 7.02
C ASP A 395 1.26 -29.74 6.36
N ALA A 396 2.23 -29.24 7.14
CA ALA A 396 3.15 -28.20 6.70
C ALA A 396 3.97 -28.65 5.47
N LYS A 397 4.44 -29.90 5.46
CA LYS A 397 5.26 -30.42 4.36
C LYS A 397 4.46 -30.47 3.05
N SER A 398 3.29 -31.08 3.06
CA SER A 398 2.42 -31.18 1.89
C SER A 398 2.00 -29.81 1.37
N ALA A 399 1.73 -28.85 2.27
CA ALA A 399 1.39 -27.49 1.90
C ALA A 399 2.57 -26.75 1.23
N MET A 400 3.77 -26.85 1.81
CA MET A 400 4.96 -26.18 1.25
C MET A 400 5.44 -26.82 -0.05
N ASP A 401 5.33 -28.13 -0.19
CA ASP A 401 5.62 -28.83 -1.46
C ASP A 401 4.67 -28.38 -2.57
N GLU A 402 3.37 -28.22 -2.26
CA GLU A 402 2.37 -27.71 -3.22
C GLU A 402 2.62 -26.24 -3.57
N ALA A 403 2.88 -25.39 -2.55
CA ALA A 403 3.23 -23.99 -2.75
C ALA A 403 4.47 -23.86 -3.66
N SER A 404 5.52 -24.64 -3.39
CA SER A 404 6.75 -24.65 -4.20
C SER A 404 6.47 -24.99 -5.67
N ARG A 405 5.64 -26.01 -5.94
CA ARG A 405 5.25 -26.39 -7.31
C ARG A 405 4.48 -25.27 -8.01
N LYS A 406 3.51 -24.67 -7.31
CA LYS A 406 2.68 -23.59 -7.84
C LYS A 406 3.50 -22.33 -8.13
N VAL A 407 4.31 -21.89 -7.18
CA VAL A 407 5.19 -20.72 -7.33
C VAL A 407 6.20 -20.93 -8.45
N THR A 408 6.85 -22.11 -8.51
CA THR A 408 7.79 -22.44 -9.61
C THR A 408 7.12 -22.34 -10.98
N ARG A 409 5.85 -22.76 -11.09
CA ARG A 409 5.10 -22.63 -12.33
C ARG A 409 4.85 -21.17 -12.71
N GLU A 410 4.53 -20.31 -11.75
CA GLU A 410 4.31 -18.88 -12.02
C GLU A 410 5.62 -18.16 -12.36
N LEU A 411 6.72 -18.47 -11.69
CA LEU A 411 8.04 -17.90 -12.01
C LEU A 411 8.51 -18.23 -13.44
N ARG A 412 8.11 -19.38 -14.01
CA ARG A 412 8.44 -19.74 -15.40
C ARG A 412 7.60 -19.01 -16.44
N ARG A 413 6.57 -18.27 -16.02
CA ARG A 413 5.67 -17.50 -16.89
C ARG A 413 6.01 -16.01 -16.93
N ALA A 414 6.95 -15.58 -16.09
CA ALA A 414 7.43 -14.21 -15.99
C ALA A 414 8.54 -13.92 -17.10
#